data_a590568c41a80f30d6e0f6329134a240
#
_entry.id   a590568c41a80f30d6e0f6329134a240
#
_cell.length_a   1.000
_cell.length_b   1.000
_cell.length_c   1.000
_cell.angle_alpha   90.00
_cell.angle_beta   90.00
_cell.angle_gamma   90.00
#
_symmetry.space_group_name_H-M   'P 1'
#
loop_
_entity.id
_entity.type
_entity.pdbx_description
1 polymer ?
#
loop_
_entity_poly.entity_id
_entity_poly.type
_entity_poly.pdbx_seq_one_letter_code
_entity_poly.pdbx_strand_id
1 'polypeptide(L)'
;MGLARGAVPPVLLVCLVLTGCSSASPSGSATSDKGGLSAAGPSGTGAPAGAAKIPVGAGPQKTYTVQQQPAAGSCRYRYEKGEPLEDPACTPGATSPAVTQATLESTICRKSGYTKGIRPPVSVTGPEKRANAGSYGYTGRLGDAEYDHLISLELGGDPNDRRNLWVEPPDPGHRAGSGVNNKKDPVESKLHSAVCAGQVGLRAAQQAIVTDWTTALSKLGLA
;
A
#
# COMPACT_ATOMS: atom_id res chain seq x y z
N MET A 1 -46.01 -33.80 12.82
CA MET A 1 -45.75 -34.55 14.07
C MET A 1 -44.26 -34.81 14.17
N GLY A 2 -43.63 -34.39 15.30
CA GLY A 2 -42.26 -34.76 15.64
C GLY A 2 -41.32 -33.57 15.86
N LEU A 3 -41.54 -32.83 16.96
CA LEU A 3 -40.55 -31.89 17.53
C LEU A 3 -39.49 -32.68 18.31
N ALA A 4 -38.23 -32.46 18.02
CA ALA A 4 -37.14 -32.87 18.89
C ALA A 4 -36.38 -31.66 19.37
N ARG A 5 -36.48 -31.33 20.65
CA ARG A 5 -35.73 -30.36 21.41
C ARG A 5 -34.41 -30.99 21.85
N GLY A 6 -33.30 -30.44 21.46
CA GLY A 6 -31.96 -30.78 21.96
C GLY A 6 -31.46 -29.71 22.95
N ALA A 7 -31.11 -30.16 24.14
CA ALA A 7 -30.67 -29.37 25.27
C ALA A 7 -29.22 -28.94 25.14
N VAL A 8 -28.94 -27.72 25.64
CA VAL A 8 -27.59 -27.11 25.76
C VAL A 8 -27.09 -27.35 27.19
N PRO A 9 -25.83 -27.80 27.40
CA PRO A 9 -25.22 -27.80 28.73
C PRO A 9 -24.45 -26.47 28.98
N PRO A 10 -24.36 -26.00 30.22
CA PRO A 10 -23.61 -24.81 30.57
C PRO A 10 -22.12 -25.10 30.73
N VAL A 11 -21.28 -24.25 30.19
CA VAL A 11 -19.84 -24.27 30.39
C VAL A 11 -19.46 -23.34 31.55
N LEU A 12 -18.77 -23.91 32.51
CA LEU A 12 -18.21 -23.28 33.71
C LEU A 12 -17.11 -22.29 33.37
N LEU A 13 -17.22 -21.11 33.96
CA LEU A 13 -16.21 -20.06 33.94
C LEU A 13 -15.19 -20.34 35.08
N VAL A 14 -13.93 -20.54 34.72
CA VAL A 14 -12.83 -20.59 35.70
C VAL A 14 -11.98 -19.34 35.59
N CYS A 15 -12.08 -18.46 36.59
CA CYS A 15 -11.20 -17.32 36.78
C CYS A 15 -9.89 -17.79 37.42
N LEU A 16 -8.75 -17.54 36.79
CA LEU A 16 -7.43 -17.59 37.46
C LEU A 16 -6.89 -16.16 37.53
N VAL A 17 -6.76 -15.70 38.78
CA VAL A 17 -6.08 -14.49 39.19
C VAL A 17 -4.65 -14.88 39.55
N LEU A 18 -3.64 -14.24 38.96
CA LEU A 18 -2.27 -14.30 39.44
C LEU A 18 -1.73 -12.87 39.59
N THR A 19 -1.48 -12.54 40.85
CA THR A 19 -0.87 -11.32 41.37
C THR A 19 0.66 -11.46 41.48
N GLY A 20 1.33 -10.30 41.33
CA GLY A 20 2.65 -10.02 41.95
C GLY A 20 3.83 -10.17 40.99
N CYS A 21 4.90 -9.36 40.99
CA CYS A 21 5.50 -8.50 41.98
C CYS A 21 6.41 -7.49 41.30
N SER A 22 6.55 -6.34 41.92
CA SER A 22 7.54 -5.29 41.66
C SER A 22 8.98 -5.73 42.01
N SER A 23 9.99 -5.16 41.30
CA SER A 23 11.33 -4.95 41.85
C SER A 23 12.05 -3.84 41.09
N ALA A 24 12.26 -2.81 41.70
CA ALA A 24 13.26 -1.82 42.07
C ALA A 24 14.56 -1.75 41.24
N SER A 25 14.85 -0.50 40.86
CA SER A 25 16.16 -0.03 40.38
C SER A 25 17.25 -0.07 41.46
N PRO A 26 18.52 0.02 41.05
CA PRO A 26 19.40 0.95 41.73
C PRO A 26 20.14 1.90 40.77
N SER A 27 20.28 3.12 41.28
CA SER A 27 21.14 4.20 40.85
C SER A 27 22.63 3.87 40.99
N GLY A 28 23.44 4.36 40.06
CA GLY A 28 24.89 4.38 40.18
C GLY A 28 25.46 5.60 39.47
N SER A 29 26.10 6.46 40.24
CA SER A 29 26.65 7.77 39.87
C SER A 29 27.98 7.73 39.10
N ALA A 30 28.10 8.69 38.20
CA ALA A 30 29.26 9.52 37.82
C ALA A 30 30.70 8.96 37.80
N THR A 31 31.35 9.18 36.64
CA THR A 31 32.62 9.95 36.58
C THR A 31 32.85 10.50 35.19
N SER A 32 33.28 11.76 35.15
CA SER A 32 33.73 12.53 33.99
C SER A 32 35.05 11.99 33.45
N ASP A 33 35.22 11.97 32.11
CA ASP A 33 36.51 12.41 31.52
C ASP A 33 36.37 12.89 30.06
N LYS A 34 37.35 13.66 29.71
CA LYS A 34 37.46 14.67 28.66
C LYS A 34 37.62 14.16 27.22
N GLY A 35 37.04 14.93 26.27
CA GLY A 35 37.81 15.38 25.11
C GLY A 35 37.86 14.45 23.90
N GLY A 36 37.09 14.76 22.86
CA GLY A 36 37.27 14.22 21.51
C GLY A 36 36.38 14.97 20.52
N LEU A 37 36.96 15.97 19.84
CA LEU A 37 36.34 16.61 18.69
C LEU A 37 36.17 15.55 17.58
N SER A 38 34.93 15.19 17.27
CA SER A 38 34.61 14.37 16.11
C SER A 38 33.70 15.13 15.19
N ALA A 39 34.12 15.25 13.95
CA ALA A 39 33.49 15.99 12.87
C ALA A 39 32.02 15.54 12.67
N ALA A 40 31.12 16.51 12.61
CA ALA A 40 29.74 16.32 12.21
C ALA A 40 29.67 15.91 10.74
N GLY A 41 29.35 14.64 10.50
CA GLY A 41 28.89 14.19 9.18
C GLY A 41 27.45 14.72 8.93
N PRO A 42 27.03 14.89 7.67
CA PRO A 42 25.70 15.41 7.36
C PRO A 42 24.62 14.46 7.89
N SER A 43 23.82 14.99 8.79
CA SER A 43 22.66 14.31 9.36
C SER A 43 21.70 13.92 8.23
N GLY A 44 21.57 12.63 7.97
CA GLY A 44 20.52 12.11 7.13
C GLY A 44 19.17 12.59 7.65
N THR A 45 18.40 13.22 6.80
CA THR A 45 17.01 13.61 7.05
C THR A 45 16.21 12.38 7.47
N GLY A 46 15.94 12.29 8.78
CA GLY A 46 15.11 11.23 9.34
C GLY A 46 13.75 11.23 8.69
N ALA A 47 13.29 10.05 8.26
CA ALA A 47 11.92 9.87 7.84
C ALA A 47 10.97 10.31 8.97
N PRO A 48 9.84 10.98 8.66
CA PRO A 48 8.90 11.42 9.68
C PRO A 48 8.42 10.22 10.49
N ALA A 49 8.54 10.34 11.81
CA ALA A 49 8.04 9.35 12.75
C ALA A 49 6.51 9.24 12.60
N GLY A 50 6.02 8.07 12.17
CA GLY A 50 4.58 7.79 12.16
C GLY A 50 3.98 7.25 10.85
N ALA A 51 4.72 7.21 9.74
CA ALA A 51 4.19 6.59 8.52
C ALA A 51 4.05 5.07 8.71
N ALA A 52 2.84 4.55 8.51
CA ALA A 52 2.57 3.11 8.56
C ALA A 52 3.51 2.38 7.59
N LYS A 53 4.03 1.23 8.03
CA LYS A 53 4.93 0.42 7.20
C LYS A 53 4.11 -0.19 6.05
N ILE A 54 4.48 0.14 4.83
CA ILE A 54 3.88 -0.48 3.64
C ILE A 54 4.20 -1.98 3.66
N PRO A 55 3.20 -2.86 3.54
CA PRO A 55 3.40 -4.29 3.42
C PRO A 55 4.29 -4.67 2.23
N VAL A 56 4.96 -5.82 2.33
CA VAL A 56 5.68 -6.43 1.22
C VAL A 56 4.84 -7.59 0.71
N GLY A 57 4.60 -7.64 -0.59
CA GLY A 57 3.89 -8.73 -1.25
C GLY A 57 4.82 -9.84 -1.73
N ALA A 58 4.28 -10.75 -2.54
CA ALA A 58 5.03 -11.90 -3.07
C ALA A 58 5.99 -11.52 -4.22
N GLY A 59 5.75 -10.38 -4.86
CA GLY A 59 6.49 -9.95 -6.05
C GLY A 59 6.05 -10.65 -7.34
N PRO A 60 6.83 -10.50 -8.43
CA PRO A 60 6.54 -11.13 -9.70
C PRO A 60 6.55 -12.66 -9.61
N GLN A 61 5.54 -13.29 -10.20
CA GLN A 61 5.36 -14.75 -10.22
C GLN A 61 5.32 -15.28 -11.66
N LYS A 62 5.71 -16.54 -11.85
CA LYS A 62 5.56 -17.21 -13.14
C LYS A 62 4.10 -17.47 -13.50
N THR A 63 3.28 -17.71 -12.50
CA THR A 63 1.83 -17.94 -12.63
C THR A 63 1.12 -17.19 -11.51
N TYR A 64 0.21 -16.31 -11.88
CA TYR A 64 -0.64 -15.59 -10.95
C TYR A 64 -1.94 -16.35 -10.72
N THR A 65 -2.49 -16.21 -9.52
CA THR A 65 -3.80 -16.74 -9.14
C THR A 65 -4.71 -15.59 -8.71
N VAL A 66 -6.02 -15.77 -8.93
CA VAL A 66 -7.04 -14.80 -8.50
C VAL A 66 -6.97 -14.63 -6.98
N GLN A 67 -6.77 -13.41 -6.51
CA GLN A 67 -6.72 -13.08 -5.09
C GLN A 67 -8.12 -12.83 -4.54
N GLN A 68 -8.37 -13.39 -3.35
CA GLN A 68 -9.62 -13.13 -2.64
C GLN A 68 -9.69 -11.66 -2.23
N GLN A 69 -10.76 -10.99 -2.61
CA GLN A 69 -10.98 -9.58 -2.29
C GLN A 69 -11.67 -9.42 -0.91
N PRO A 70 -11.64 -8.24 -0.29
CA PRO A 70 -12.41 -7.94 0.90
C PRO A 70 -13.91 -8.18 0.69
N ALA A 71 -14.67 -8.37 1.77
CA ALA A 71 -16.10 -8.59 1.69
C ALA A 71 -16.84 -7.44 0.97
N ALA A 72 -17.93 -7.73 0.30
CA ALA A 72 -18.73 -6.73 -0.39
C ALA A 72 -19.15 -5.60 0.56
N GLY A 73 -18.96 -4.35 0.13
CA GLY A 73 -19.29 -3.15 0.89
C GLY A 73 -18.44 -2.92 2.13
N SER A 74 -17.32 -3.61 2.31
CA SER A 74 -16.43 -3.43 3.47
C SER A 74 -15.41 -2.30 3.32
N CYS A 75 -15.15 -1.84 2.09
CA CYS A 75 -14.19 -0.78 1.80
C CYS A 75 -14.90 0.54 1.50
N ARG A 76 -14.20 1.67 1.74
CA ARG A 76 -14.75 3.02 1.55
C ARG A 76 -13.79 3.87 0.75
N TYR A 77 -14.26 4.47 -0.35
CA TYR A 77 -13.50 5.51 -1.03
C TYR A 77 -13.31 6.72 -0.13
N ARG A 78 -12.16 7.33 -0.22
CA ARG A 78 -11.89 8.68 0.24
C ARG A 78 -11.86 9.62 -0.96
N TYR A 79 -11.97 10.90 -0.73
CA TYR A 79 -11.90 11.88 -1.81
C TYR A 79 -11.09 13.09 -1.35
N GLU A 80 -10.19 13.55 -2.21
CA GLU A 80 -9.44 14.78 -1.99
C GLU A 80 -9.65 15.70 -3.18
N LYS A 81 -10.33 16.84 -2.95
CA LYS A 81 -10.75 17.79 -4.02
C LYS A 81 -11.54 17.12 -5.16
N GLY A 82 -12.28 16.07 -4.84
CA GLY A 82 -13.07 15.30 -5.78
C GLY A 82 -12.33 14.13 -6.41
N GLU A 83 -11.02 14.06 -6.34
CA GLU A 83 -10.22 12.93 -6.83
C GLU A 83 -10.39 11.73 -5.91
N PRO A 84 -10.58 10.51 -6.46
CA PRO A 84 -10.75 9.31 -5.64
C PRO A 84 -9.44 8.87 -4.99
N LEU A 85 -9.54 8.43 -3.74
CA LEU A 85 -8.48 7.73 -3.04
C LEU A 85 -9.03 6.41 -2.49
N GLU A 86 -8.16 5.44 -2.36
CA GLU A 86 -8.46 4.12 -1.80
C GLU A 86 -8.80 4.17 -0.30
N ASP A 87 -9.29 3.04 0.21
CA ASP A 87 -9.44 2.78 1.63
C ASP A 87 -8.13 2.18 2.18
N PRO A 88 -7.41 2.87 3.08
CA PRO A 88 -6.15 2.34 3.62
C PRO A 88 -6.32 1.08 4.48
N ALA A 89 -7.53 0.75 4.92
CA ALA A 89 -7.81 -0.51 5.60
C ALA A 89 -7.93 -1.68 4.62
N CYS A 90 -8.39 -1.42 3.41
CA CYS A 90 -8.53 -2.43 2.35
C CYS A 90 -7.31 -2.48 1.44
N THR A 91 -6.79 -1.32 1.07
CA THR A 91 -5.71 -1.14 0.09
C THR A 91 -4.60 -0.26 0.68
N PRO A 92 -3.87 -0.74 1.70
CA PRO A 92 -2.77 0.01 2.32
C PRO A 92 -1.53 0.15 1.43
N GLY A 93 -1.57 -0.36 0.21
CA GLY A 93 -0.41 -0.56 -0.65
C GLY A 93 0.34 -1.84 -0.33
N ALA A 94 1.08 -2.36 -1.31
CA ALA A 94 2.07 -3.42 -1.11
C ALA A 94 3.22 -3.25 -2.10
N THR A 95 4.45 -3.42 -1.63
CA THR A 95 5.65 -3.33 -2.47
C THR A 95 6.12 -4.71 -2.93
N SER A 96 6.73 -4.77 -4.11
CA SER A 96 7.41 -5.95 -4.61
C SER A 96 8.79 -6.11 -3.96
N PRO A 97 9.14 -7.29 -3.42
CA PRO A 97 10.49 -7.53 -2.90
C PRO A 97 11.59 -7.50 -3.96
N ALA A 98 11.22 -7.62 -5.24
CA ALA A 98 12.16 -7.56 -6.36
C ALA A 98 12.65 -6.13 -6.64
N VAL A 99 11.91 -5.10 -6.23
CA VAL A 99 12.23 -3.69 -6.48
C VAL A 99 12.66 -3.02 -5.18
N THR A 100 13.94 -2.75 -5.09
CA THR A 100 14.59 -2.07 -3.97
C THR A 100 15.43 -0.90 -4.50
N GLN A 101 15.89 -0.01 -3.63
CA GLN A 101 16.79 1.06 -4.04
C GLN A 101 18.06 0.52 -4.74
N ALA A 102 18.53 -0.66 -4.34
CA ALA A 102 19.72 -1.28 -4.93
C ALA A 102 19.45 -1.96 -6.28
N THR A 103 18.19 -2.28 -6.60
CA THR A 103 17.83 -3.01 -7.83
C THR A 103 17.15 -2.14 -8.90
N LEU A 104 17.11 -0.81 -8.71
CA LEU A 104 16.42 0.11 -9.62
C LEU A 104 16.85 -0.08 -11.07
N GLU A 105 18.17 -0.06 -11.34
CA GLU A 105 18.75 -0.17 -12.69
C GLU A 105 18.43 -1.51 -13.40
N SER A 106 18.28 -2.57 -12.63
CA SER A 106 17.93 -3.90 -13.18
C SER A 106 16.43 -4.16 -13.24
N THR A 107 15.61 -3.27 -12.63
CA THR A 107 14.17 -3.38 -12.55
C THR A 107 13.48 -2.19 -13.20
N ILE A 108 12.87 -1.32 -12.43
CA ILE A 108 12.00 -0.26 -12.93
C ILE A 108 12.71 0.81 -13.75
N CYS A 109 14.00 1.07 -13.52
CA CYS A 109 14.77 2.07 -14.27
C CYS A 109 15.51 1.51 -15.50
N ARG A 110 15.41 0.21 -15.76
CA ARG A 110 15.99 -0.36 -16.99
C ARG A 110 15.24 0.12 -18.24
N LYS A 111 15.95 0.23 -19.36
CA LYS A 111 15.43 0.77 -20.64
C LYS A 111 14.26 0.04 -21.26
N SER A 112 13.86 -1.15 -20.82
CA SER A 112 12.80 -1.91 -21.47
C SER A 112 11.99 -2.78 -20.53
N GLY A 113 10.69 -2.57 -20.58
CA GLY A 113 9.66 -3.59 -20.39
C GLY A 113 9.59 -4.34 -19.04
N TYR A 114 10.19 -3.85 -17.94
CA TYR A 114 10.08 -4.53 -16.66
C TYR A 114 8.61 -4.68 -16.25
N THR A 115 7.86 -3.59 -16.21
CA THR A 115 6.46 -3.57 -15.78
C THR A 115 5.56 -4.42 -16.67
N LYS A 116 5.80 -4.41 -18.00
CA LYS A 116 5.05 -5.25 -18.94
C LYS A 116 5.25 -6.74 -18.66
N GLY A 117 6.48 -7.14 -18.29
CA GLY A 117 6.83 -8.55 -18.06
C GLY A 117 6.28 -9.14 -16.75
N ILE A 118 5.80 -8.31 -15.84
CA ILE A 118 5.32 -8.74 -14.53
C ILE A 118 3.81 -8.51 -14.32
N ARG A 119 3.09 -7.96 -15.30
CA ARG A 119 1.64 -7.75 -15.17
C ARG A 119 0.89 -9.09 -15.16
N PRO A 120 -0.04 -9.29 -14.21
CA PRO A 120 -0.94 -10.44 -14.25
C PRO A 120 -1.83 -10.41 -15.50
N PRO A 121 -2.22 -11.57 -16.06
CA PRO A 121 -3.11 -11.62 -17.21
C PRO A 121 -4.54 -11.23 -16.82
N VAL A 122 -5.32 -10.77 -17.81
CA VAL A 122 -6.73 -10.37 -17.62
C VAL A 122 -7.61 -11.50 -17.08
N SER A 123 -7.25 -12.76 -17.34
CA SER A 123 -7.94 -13.93 -16.74
C SER A 123 -7.83 -13.98 -15.21
N VAL A 124 -6.82 -13.31 -14.62
CA VAL A 124 -6.65 -13.13 -13.18
C VAL A 124 -7.27 -11.81 -12.72
N THR A 125 -6.85 -10.70 -13.33
CA THR A 125 -7.28 -9.36 -12.89
C THR A 125 -8.75 -9.05 -13.16
N GLY A 126 -9.37 -9.67 -14.17
CA GLY A 126 -10.77 -9.46 -14.50
C GLY A 126 -11.75 -9.93 -13.42
N PRO A 127 -11.64 -11.17 -12.89
CA PRO A 127 -12.39 -11.62 -11.72
C PRO A 127 -12.12 -10.77 -10.48
N GLU A 128 -10.86 -10.41 -10.22
CA GLU A 128 -10.48 -9.57 -9.08
C GLU A 128 -11.11 -8.19 -9.14
N LYS A 129 -11.05 -7.51 -10.30
CA LYS A 129 -11.69 -6.22 -10.53
C LYS A 129 -13.18 -6.23 -10.18
N ARG A 130 -13.90 -7.27 -10.64
CA ARG A 130 -15.34 -7.41 -10.34
C ARG A 130 -15.61 -7.59 -8.84
N ALA A 131 -14.83 -8.44 -8.17
CA ALA A 131 -14.96 -8.67 -6.75
C ALA A 131 -14.59 -7.44 -5.92
N ASN A 132 -13.50 -6.76 -6.29
CA ASN A 132 -13.03 -5.54 -5.64
C ASN A 132 -14.03 -4.38 -5.80
N ALA A 133 -14.64 -4.24 -6.98
CA ALA A 133 -15.74 -3.29 -7.18
C ALA A 133 -16.88 -3.53 -6.19
N GLY A 134 -17.23 -4.79 -5.94
CA GLY A 134 -18.18 -5.15 -4.90
C GLY A 134 -17.70 -4.78 -3.49
N SER A 135 -16.42 -4.99 -3.19
CA SER A 135 -15.81 -4.61 -1.89
C SER A 135 -15.94 -3.12 -1.62
N TYR A 136 -15.69 -2.29 -2.62
CA TYR A 136 -15.79 -0.82 -2.54
C TYR A 136 -17.22 -0.28 -2.76
N GLY A 137 -18.20 -1.13 -3.08
CA GLY A 137 -19.55 -0.70 -3.42
C GLY A 137 -19.60 0.18 -4.68
N TYR A 138 -18.69 -0.04 -5.64
CA TYR A 138 -18.67 0.69 -6.90
C TYR A 138 -19.86 0.31 -7.76
N THR A 139 -20.66 1.29 -8.15
CA THR A 139 -21.88 1.12 -8.95
C THR A 139 -21.77 1.66 -10.39
N GLY A 140 -20.62 2.28 -10.71
CA GLY A 140 -20.36 2.80 -12.06
C GLY A 140 -20.07 1.68 -13.07
N ARG A 141 -19.83 2.08 -14.32
CA ARG A 141 -19.44 1.14 -15.39
C ARG A 141 -18.01 0.67 -15.14
N LEU A 142 -17.80 -0.63 -15.02
CA LEU A 142 -16.46 -1.19 -14.82
C LEU A 142 -15.48 -0.89 -15.98
N GLY A 143 -16.00 -0.63 -17.17
CA GLY A 143 -15.18 -0.23 -18.31
C GLY A 143 -14.62 1.19 -18.21
N ASP A 144 -15.19 2.02 -17.34
CA ASP A 144 -14.74 3.40 -17.10
C ASP A 144 -13.80 3.49 -15.87
N ALA A 145 -13.86 2.52 -14.95
CA ALA A 145 -12.96 2.41 -13.83
C ALA A 145 -11.69 1.66 -14.18
N GLU A 146 -10.60 1.93 -13.50
CA GLU A 146 -9.38 1.14 -13.58
C GLU A 146 -9.33 0.07 -12.47
N TYR A 147 -8.66 -1.06 -12.71
CA TYR A 147 -8.18 -1.93 -11.65
C TYR A 147 -6.73 -1.58 -11.45
N ASP A 148 -6.53 -0.62 -10.58
CA ASP A 148 -5.29 0.12 -10.46
C ASP A 148 -4.39 -0.41 -9.34
N HIS A 149 -3.07 -0.28 -9.55
CA HIS A 149 -2.07 -0.50 -8.53
C HIS A 149 -1.86 0.80 -7.73
N LEU A 150 -2.25 0.84 -6.46
CA LEU A 150 -2.03 2.01 -5.60
C LEU A 150 -0.57 2.49 -5.62
N ILE A 151 0.37 1.56 -5.48
CA ILE A 151 1.77 1.78 -5.84
C ILE A 151 1.96 1.16 -7.20
N SER A 152 2.16 1.97 -8.22
CA SER A 152 2.32 1.48 -9.58
C SER A 152 3.48 0.50 -9.73
N LEU A 153 3.40 -0.34 -10.76
CA LEU A 153 4.49 -1.27 -11.08
C LEU A 153 5.81 -0.54 -11.40
N GLU A 154 5.72 0.67 -11.93
CA GLU A 154 6.89 1.52 -12.21
C GLU A 154 7.47 2.19 -10.96
N LEU A 155 6.75 2.13 -9.83
CA LEU A 155 7.24 2.50 -8.50
C LEU A 155 7.52 1.28 -7.62
N GLY A 156 7.56 0.08 -8.19
CA GLY A 156 7.86 -1.16 -7.48
C GLY A 156 6.72 -1.69 -6.62
N GLY A 157 5.49 -1.37 -6.96
CA GLY A 157 4.30 -2.01 -6.38
C GLY A 157 4.25 -3.51 -6.66
N ASP A 158 3.61 -4.26 -5.78
CA ASP A 158 3.38 -5.69 -6.00
C ASP A 158 2.37 -5.90 -7.12
N PRO A 159 2.66 -6.80 -8.09
CA PRO A 159 1.80 -6.96 -9.26
C PRO A 159 0.44 -7.57 -8.99
N ASN A 160 0.29 -8.39 -7.94
CA ASN A 160 -0.97 -9.11 -7.69
C ASN A 160 -1.35 -9.23 -6.21
N ASP A 161 -0.75 -8.43 -5.34
CA ASP A 161 -1.21 -8.36 -3.95
C ASP A 161 -2.49 -7.53 -3.86
N ARG A 162 -3.58 -8.12 -3.37
CA ARG A 162 -4.87 -7.44 -3.22
C ARG A 162 -4.80 -6.15 -2.40
N ARG A 163 -3.77 -6.01 -1.54
CA ARG A 163 -3.53 -4.80 -0.74
C ARG A 163 -2.96 -3.65 -1.55
N ASN A 164 -2.53 -3.93 -2.78
CA ASN A 164 -2.00 -2.94 -3.72
C ASN A 164 -2.94 -2.67 -4.90
N LEU A 165 -4.08 -3.34 -4.95
CA LEU A 165 -4.99 -3.26 -6.10
C LEU A 165 -6.38 -2.80 -5.64
N TRP A 166 -6.96 -1.86 -6.37
CA TRP A 166 -8.29 -1.34 -6.11
C TRP A 166 -9.01 -0.94 -7.39
N VAL A 167 -10.33 -0.93 -7.35
CA VAL A 167 -11.12 -0.35 -8.43
C VAL A 167 -11.12 1.15 -8.23
N GLU A 168 -10.30 1.84 -9.02
CA GLU A 168 -10.24 3.29 -9.06
C GLU A 168 -11.38 3.84 -9.89
N PRO A 169 -12.28 4.66 -9.31
CA PRO A 169 -13.29 5.37 -10.05
C PRO A 169 -12.65 6.37 -11.03
N PRO A 170 -13.34 6.70 -12.12
CA PRO A 170 -12.84 7.75 -13.01
C PRO A 170 -12.82 9.11 -12.32
N ASP A 171 -11.96 10.00 -12.80
CA ASP A 171 -11.80 11.37 -12.32
C ASP A 171 -13.11 12.18 -12.40
N PRO A 172 -13.21 13.27 -11.62
CA PRO A 172 -14.32 14.23 -11.74
C PRO A 172 -14.50 14.76 -13.17
N GLY A 173 -15.72 14.78 -13.63
CA GLY A 173 -16.06 15.23 -15.00
C GLY A 173 -15.89 14.19 -16.10
N HIS A 174 -15.55 12.95 -15.74
CA HIS A 174 -15.46 11.83 -16.68
C HIS A 174 -16.79 11.63 -17.43
N ARG A 175 -16.70 11.41 -18.74
CA ARG A 175 -17.85 11.06 -19.57
C ARG A 175 -18.09 9.55 -19.54
N ALA A 176 -19.25 9.13 -19.10
CA ALA A 176 -19.61 7.71 -19.05
C ALA A 176 -19.44 7.03 -20.42
N GLY A 177 -18.74 5.91 -20.44
CA GLY A 177 -18.45 5.12 -21.64
C GLY A 177 -17.22 5.57 -22.44
N SER A 178 -16.45 6.56 -21.96
CA SER A 178 -15.22 6.99 -22.64
C SER A 178 -13.97 6.16 -22.28
N GLY A 179 -14.14 5.14 -21.41
CA GLY A 179 -13.04 4.29 -20.97
C GLY A 179 -12.31 4.84 -19.75
N VAL A 180 -11.20 4.21 -19.42
CA VAL A 180 -10.38 4.59 -18.26
C VAL A 180 -9.74 5.96 -18.49
N ASN A 181 -9.79 6.82 -17.48
CA ASN A 181 -9.10 8.10 -17.42
C ASN A 181 -8.85 8.47 -15.97
N ASN A 182 -7.59 8.60 -15.58
CA ASN A 182 -7.20 9.03 -14.24
C ASN A 182 -6.01 10.00 -14.28
N LYS A 183 -5.92 10.87 -13.28
CA LYS A 183 -4.85 11.84 -13.12
C LYS A 183 -3.69 11.29 -12.30
N LYS A 184 -3.83 10.11 -11.74
CA LYS A 184 -2.80 9.44 -10.96
C LYS A 184 -1.64 8.98 -11.84
N ASP A 185 -1.90 8.48 -13.06
CA ASP A 185 -0.86 8.04 -14.00
C ASP A 185 0.26 9.07 -14.26
N PRO A 186 -0.05 10.35 -14.57
CA PRO A 186 0.99 11.38 -14.72
C PRO A 186 1.81 11.60 -13.44
N VAL A 187 1.19 11.48 -12.26
CA VAL A 187 1.88 11.59 -10.97
C VAL A 187 2.87 10.44 -10.79
N GLU A 188 2.44 9.22 -11.07
CA GLU A 188 3.27 8.02 -11.02
C GLU A 188 4.48 8.11 -11.94
N SER A 189 4.25 8.46 -13.20
CA SER A 189 5.31 8.59 -14.21
C SER A 189 6.33 9.68 -13.83
N LYS A 190 5.89 10.77 -13.20
CA LYS A 190 6.78 11.82 -12.72
C LYS A 190 7.58 11.35 -11.50
N LEU A 191 6.95 10.64 -10.56
CA LEU A 191 7.63 10.02 -9.42
C LEU A 191 8.66 8.98 -9.88
N HIS A 192 8.30 8.11 -10.83
CA HIS A 192 9.20 7.13 -11.43
C HIS A 192 10.42 7.80 -12.05
N SER A 193 10.20 8.84 -12.86
CA SER A 193 11.30 9.60 -13.47
C SER A 193 12.23 10.21 -12.42
N ALA A 194 11.69 10.79 -11.34
CA ALA A 194 12.46 11.37 -10.25
C ALA A 194 13.24 10.31 -9.45
N VAL A 195 12.66 9.13 -9.23
CA VAL A 195 13.34 8.00 -8.57
C VAL A 195 14.50 7.51 -9.42
N CYS A 196 14.28 7.31 -10.72
CA CYS A 196 15.32 6.82 -11.64
C CYS A 196 16.43 7.85 -11.89
N ALA A 197 16.12 9.14 -11.75
CA ALA A 197 17.12 10.22 -11.78
C ALA A 197 17.85 10.43 -10.45
N GLY A 198 17.51 9.67 -9.41
CA GLY A 198 18.11 9.81 -8.07
C GLY A 198 17.69 11.07 -7.31
N GLN A 199 16.67 11.80 -7.79
CA GLN A 199 16.15 13.00 -7.15
C GLN A 199 15.34 12.69 -5.89
N VAL A 200 14.68 11.53 -5.87
CA VAL A 200 13.84 11.05 -4.77
C VAL A 200 14.16 9.57 -4.50
N GLY A 201 14.26 9.18 -3.24
CA GLY A 201 14.41 7.78 -2.87
C GLY A 201 13.13 6.98 -3.14
N LEU A 202 13.26 5.72 -3.57
CA LEU A 202 12.13 4.84 -3.89
C LEU A 202 11.09 4.79 -2.76
N ARG A 203 11.54 4.58 -1.52
CA ARG A 203 10.64 4.50 -0.36
C ARG A 203 9.86 5.79 -0.11
N ALA A 204 10.48 6.95 -0.34
CA ALA A 204 9.83 8.24 -0.18
C ALA A 204 8.71 8.41 -1.22
N ALA A 205 8.96 8.03 -2.48
CA ALA A 205 7.96 8.05 -3.54
C ALA A 205 6.79 7.09 -3.23
N GLN A 206 7.08 5.85 -2.83
CA GLN A 206 6.07 4.86 -2.43
C GLN A 206 5.23 5.36 -1.25
N GLN A 207 5.85 5.94 -0.23
CA GLN A 207 5.12 6.45 0.92
C GLN A 207 4.25 7.67 0.56
N ALA A 208 4.72 8.55 -0.32
CA ALA A 208 3.97 9.72 -0.74
C ALA A 208 2.70 9.33 -1.49
N ILE A 209 2.80 8.39 -2.44
CA ILE A 209 1.65 7.96 -3.26
C ILE A 209 0.61 7.19 -2.44
N VAL A 210 1.04 6.32 -1.52
CA VAL A 210 0.14 5.59 -0.61
C VAL A 210 -0.58 6.52 0.37
N THR A 211 0.09 7.58 0.80
CA THR A 211 -0.52 8.53 1.75
C THR A 211 -1.62 9.35 1.08
N ASP A 212 -1.31 9.91 -0.07
CA ASP A 212 -2.20 10.76 -0.86
C ASP A 212 -1.52 11.09 -2.20
N TRP A 213 -1.93 10.42 -3.27
CA TRP A 213 -1.34 10.61 -4.59
C TRP A 213 -1.53 12.03 -5.12
N THR A 214 -2.60 12.73 -4.74
CA THR A 214 -2.92 14.09 -5.22
C THR A 214 -1.91 15.15 -4.75
N THR A 215 -1.21 14.87 -3.67
CA THR A 215 -0.20 15.77 -3.06
C THR A 215 1.22 15.21 -3.12
N ALA A 216 1.40 13.99 -3.65
CA ALA A 216 2.68 13.27 -3.63
C ALA A 216 3.83 14.07 -4.25
N LEU A 217 3.61 14.71 -5.42
CA LEU A 217 4.64 15.52 -6.08
C LEU A 217 5.03 16.74 -5.25
N SER A 218 4.08 17.49 -4.74
CA SER A 218 4.35 18.70 -3.95
C SER A 218 5.07 18.37 -2.64
N LYS A 219 4.68 17.28 -1.97
CA LYS A 219 5.35 16.81 -0.74
C LYS A 219 6.81 16.42 -0.96
N LEU A 220 7.18 16.05 -2.18
CA LEU A 220 8.53 15.67 -2.55
C LEU A 220 9.31 16.77 -3.30
N GLY A 221 8.73 17.96 -3.42
CA GLY A 221 9.37 19.10 -4.11
C GLY A 221 9.47 18.91 -5.63
N LEU A 222 8.58 18.13 -6.23
CA LEU A 222 8.55 17.80 -7.67
C LEU A 222 7.43 18.52 -8.44
N ALA A 223 6.60 19.33 -7.77
CA ALA A 223 5.49 20.07 -8.37
C ALA A 223 5.96 21.35 -9.03
#